data_1c0d6d69cc3feb2539e3fe089c6e9509
#
_entry.id   1c0d6d69cc3feb2539e3fe089c6e9509
#
_cell.length_a   1.000
_cell.length_b   1.000
_cell.length_c   1.000
_cell.angle_alpha   90.00
_cell.angle_beta   90.00
_cell.angle_gamma   90.00
#
_symmetry.space_group_name_H-M   'P 1'
#
loop_
_entity.id
_entity.type
_entity.pdbx_description
1 polymer ?
#
loop_
_entity_poly.entity_id
_entity_poly.type
_entity_poly.pdbx_seq_one_letter_code
_entity_poly.pdbx_strand_id
1 'polypeptide(L)'
;SRGNPGPGGGGAIVISPDKVRELGGKEAMTTNNRMELKGAIEALRVLDNTESIIVHSDSQYVIKGITEWIVGWQKKGWKNSQKKAVLNRDLWEELLAVSENKDIEWNYVAGHSEIAGNERCDEIATQFADGEKVKLYHGPKGKYPFTSILKDVL
;
A
#
# COMPACT_ATOMS: atom_id res chain seq x y z
N SER A 1 3.35 0.98 -11.96
CA SER A 1 4.44 1.70 -12.60
C SER A 1 4.32 1.65 -14.12
N ARG A 2 4.94 2.60 -14.77
CA ARG A 2 4.92 2.72 -16.22
C ARG A 2 6.25 2.24 -16.79
N GLY A 3 6.22 1.13 -17.46
CA GLY A 3 7.42 0.54 -18.01
C GLY A 3 8.25 -0.19 -16.97
N ASN A 4 9.03 -1.14 -17.45
CA ASN A 4 9.90 -1.95 -16.60
C ASN A 4 11.10 -2.39 -17.45
N PRO A 5 12.34 -2.01 -17.11
CA PRO A 5 12.72 -1.19 -15.96
C PRO A 5 12.47 0.30 -16.20
N GLY A 6 12.47 1.06 -15.14
CA GLY A 6 12.33 2.51 -15.23
C GLY A 6 11.79 3.10 -13.93
N PRO A 7 11.65 4.44 -13.88
CA PRO A 7 11.02 5.08 -12.74
C PRO A 7 9.59 4.60 -12.60
N GLY A 8 9.19 4.26 -11.41
CA GLY A 8 7.84 3.84 -11.14
C GLY A 8 7.12 4.79 -10.20
N GLY A 9 5.81 4.74 -10.22
CA GLY A 9 4.98 5.40 -9.23
C GLY A 9 4.13 4.39 -8.53
N GLY A 10 3.83 4.62 -7.28
CA GLY A 10 2.95 3.78 -6.50
C GLY A 10 1.79 4.59 -5.96
N GLY A 11 0.65 3.95 -5.77
CA GLY A 11 -0.52 4.59 -5.20
C GLY A 11 -1.24 3.65 -4.25
N ALA A 12 -1.66 4.18 -3.12
CA ALA A 12 -2.43 3.43 -2.14
C ALA A 12 -3.40 4.34 -1.41
N ILE A 13 -4.45 3.75 -0.88
CA ILE A 13 -5.45 4.46 -0.10
C ILE A 13 -5.71 3.65 1.17
N VAL A 14 -5.52 4.30 2.32
CA VAL A 14 -5.76 3.68 3.62
C VAL A 14 -7.02 4.32 4.22
N ILE A 15 -8.01 3.49 4.50
CA ILE A 15 -9.31 3.94 5.01
C ILE A 15 -9.53 3.35 6.40
N SER A 16 -9.69 4.21 7.40
CA SER A 16 -10.09 3.82 8.74
C SER A 16 -11.52 4.33 8.97
N PRO A 17 -12.16 4.00 10.11
CA PRO A 17 -13.54 4.42 10.33
C PRO A 17 -13.80 5.92 10.17
N ASP A 18 -12.84 6.77 10.50
CA ASP A 18 -13.03 8.22 10.48
C ASP A 18 -12.05 8.99 9.62
N LYS A 19 -11.05 8.32 9.03
CA LYS A 19 -10.00 8.99 8.25
C LYS A 19 -9.70 8.28 6.94
N VAL A 20 -9.22 9.06 5.96
CA VAL A 20 -8.70 8.52 4.71
C VAL A 20 -7.33 9.17 4.46
N ARG A 21 -6.36 8.35 4.08
CA ARG A 21 -5.03 8.83 3.72
C ARG A 21 -4.61 8.22 2.40
N GLU A 22 -4.32 9.07 1.43
CA GLU A 22 -3.75 8.63 0.16
C GLU A 22 -2.23 8.61 0.28
N LEU A 23 -1.62 7.62 -0.33
CA LEU A 23 -0.17 7.43 -0.34
C LEU A 23 0.31 7.34 -1.77
N GLY A 24 1.50 7.83 -2.01
CA GLY A 24 2.11 7.71 -3.33
C GLY A 24 3.51 8.26 -3.35
N GLY A 25 4.20 8.02 -4.44
CA GLY A 25 5.55 8.51 -4.61
C GLY A 25 6.17 8.03 -5.89
N LYS A 26 7.32 8.58 -6.20
CA LYS A 26 8.12 8.19 -7.35
C LYS A 26 9.54 7.90 -6.88
N GLU A 27 10.01 6.69 -7.20
CA GLU A 27 11.35 6.26 -6.85
C GLU A 27 11.96 5.49 -8.02
N ALA A 28 13.27 5.36 -8.01
CA ALA A 28 13.93 4.43 -8.92
C ALA A 28 13.42 3.02 -8.64
N MET A 29 13.34 2.19 -9.66
CA MET A 29 12.74 0.86 -9.54
C MET A 29 13.30 0.03 -8.37
N THR A 30 14.61 0.14 -8.12
CA THR A 30 15.26 -0.63 -7.06
C THR A 30 14.82 -0.23 -5.65
N THR A 31 14.31 1.00 -5.48
CA THR A 31 13.92 1.53 -4.18
C THR A 31 12.41 1.69 -4.02
N ASN A 32 11.65 1.49 -5.11
CA ASN A 32 10.21 1.68 -5.09
C ASN A 32 9.51 0.80 -4.06
N ASN A 33 9.91 -0.46 -3.97
CA ASN A 33 9.33 -1.40 -3.01
C ASN A 33 9.53 -0.95 -1.57
N ARG A 34 10.72 -0.43 -1.26
CA ARG A 34 10.99 0.08 0.09
C ARG A 34 10.13 1.30 0.41
N MET A 35 9.97 2.20 -0.55
CA MET A 35 9.12 3.38 -0.38
C MET A 35 7.66 3.00 -0.11
N GLU A 36 7.15 2.04 -0.86
CA GLU A 36 5.78 1.57 -0.69
C GLU A 36 5.56 0.93 0.68
N LEU A 37 6.52 0.11 1.13
CA LEU A 37 6.47 -0.48 2.46
C LEU A 37 6.51 0.58 3.56
N LYS A 38 7.40 1.56 3.46
CA LYS A 38 7.51 2.64 4.44
C LYS A 38 6.23 3.45 4.52
N GLY A 39 5.62 3.75 3.37
CA GLY A 39 4.36 4.48 3.34
C GLY A 39 3.25 3.76 4.08
N ALA A 40 3.11 2.47 3.83
CA ALA A 40 2.11 1.64 4.51
C ALA A 40 2.36 1.59 6.02
N ILE A 41 3.62 1.40 6.42
CA ILE A 41 4.01 1.35 7.83
C ILE A 41 3.63 2.64 8.55
N GLU A 42 3.97 3.79 7.97
CA GLU A 42 3.67 5.08 8.59
C GLU A 42 2.18 5.35 8.68
N ALA A 43 1.43 4.99 7.64
CA ALA A 43 0.00 5.19 7.64
C ALA A 43 -0.70 4.36 8.71
N LEU A 44 -0.25 3.12 8.92
CA LEU A 44 -0.84 2.23 9.91
C LEU A 44 -0.40 2.57 11.34
N ARG A 45 0.83 3.07 11.50
CA ARG A 45 1.39 3.35 12.83
C ARG A 45 0.56 4.37 13.61
N VAL A 46 -0.04 5.34 12.90
CA VAL A 46 -0.79 6.41 13.56
C VAL A 46 -2.25 6.05 13.82
N LEU A 47 -2.69 4.85 13.43
CA LEU A 47 -4.06 4.40 13.64
C LEU A 47 -4.18 3.55 14.89
N ASP A 48 -5.37 3.57 15.50
CA ASP A 48 -5.63 2.77 16.70
C ASP A 48 -5.64 1.27 16.40
N ASN A 49 -5.28 0.47 17.39
CA ASN A 49 -5.12 -0.98 17.22
C ASN A 49 -6.43 -1.73 16.99
N THR A 50 -7.56 -1.15 17.35
CA THR A 50 -8.85 -1.83 17.27
C THR A 50 -9.69 -1.42 16.06
N GLU A 51 -9.21 -0.49 15.25
CA GLU A 51 -9.97 0.01 14.12
C GLU A 51 -10.01 -0.98 12.96
N SER A 52 -11.15 -1.02 12.26
CA SER A 52 -11.26 -1.72 10.99
C SER A 52 -10.67 -0.84 9.91
N ILE A 53 -9.67 -1.35 9.22
CA ILE A 53 -8.91 -0.60 8.24
C ILE A 53 -8.96 -1.30 6.89
N ILE A 54 -9.14 -0.53 5.82
CA ILE A 54 -9.07 -1.06 4.46
C ILE A 54 -7.90 -0.37 3.75
N VAL A 55 -7.02 -1.17 3.16
CA VAL A 55 -5.91 -0.67 2.36
C VAL A 55 -6.10 -1.09 0.92
N HIS A 56 -6.26 -0.12 0.03
CA HIS A 56 -6.24 -0.35 -1.41
C HIS A 56 -4.86 0.03 -1.92
N SER A 57 -4.21 -0.85 -2.66
CA SER A 57 -2.87 -0.56 -3.19
C SER A 57 -2.68 -1.21 -4.56
N ASP A 58 -1.97 -0.52 -5.44
CA ASP A 58 -1.59 -1.07 -6.74
C ASP A 58 -0.28 -1.86 -6.66
N SER A 59 0.30 -2.00 -5.48
CA SER A 59 1.54 -2.74 -5.29
C SER A 59 1.26 -4.22 -5.01
N GLN A 60 1.50 -5.06 -6.01
CA GLN A 60 1.44 -6.50 -5.78
C GLN A 60 2.47 -6.94 -4.74
N TYR A 61 3.63 -6.29 -4.73
CA TYR A 61 4.69 -6.62 -3.80
C TYR A 61 4.24 -6.48 -2.35
N VAL A 62 3.61 -5.36 -2.01
CA VAL A 62 3.12 -5.13 -0.65
C VAL A 62 1.97 -6.08 -0.33
N ILE A 63 0.96 -6.13 -1.20
CA ILE A 63 -0.25 -6.92 -0.93
C ILE A 63 0.06 -8.42 -0.84
N LYS A 64 0.77 -8.97 -1.83
CA LYS A 64 1.12 -10.39 -1.81
C LYS A 64 2.09 -10.72 -0.69
N GLY A 65 3.02 -9.82 -0.41
CA GLY A 65 3.98 -10.03 0.67
C GLY A 65 3.30 -10.19 2.02
N ILE A 66 2.44 -9.25 2.37
CA ILE A 66 1.78 -9.28 3.69
C ILE A 66 0.70 -10.36 3.79
N THR A 67 0.03 -10.68 2.69
CA THR A 67 -1.07 -11.66 2.72
C THR A 67 -0.65 -13.09 2.42
N GLU A 68 0.44 -13.29 1.67
CA GLU A 68 0.83 -14.62 1.22
C GLU A 68 2.25 -15.01 1.61
N TRP A 69 3.25 -14.19 1.24
CA TRP A 69 4.66 -14.61 1.33
C TRP A 69 5.21 -14.62 2.75
N ILE A 70 4.77 -13.69 3.58
CA ILE A 70 5.39 -13.45 4.88
C ILE A 70 5.26 -14.63 5.82
N VAL A 71 4.16 -15.38 5.74
CA VAL A 71 3.95 -16.57 6.55
C VAL A 71 5.01 -17.63 6.24
N GLY A 72 5.27 -17.85 4.96
CA GLY A 72 6.30 -18.77 4.52
C GLY A 72 7.69 -18.32 4.93
N TRP A 73 7.98 -17.04 4.80
CA TRP A 73 9.28 -16.48 5.21
C TRP A 73 9.53 -16.67 6.71
N GLN A 74 8.51 -16.43 7.54
CA GLN A 74 8.64 -16.62 8.98
C GLN A 74 8.95 -18.09 9.32
N LYS A 75 8.31 -19.02 8.64
CA LYS A 75 8.53 -20.45 8.85
C LYS A 75 9.91 -20.89 8.40
N LYS A 76 10.50 -20.23 7.42
CA LYS A 76 11.80 -20.59 6.82
C LYS A 76 12.94 -19.74 7.33
N GLY A 77 12.75 -18.99 8.42
CA GLY A 77 13.79 -18.15 8.98
C GLY A 77 14.14 -16.96 8.10
N TRP A 78 13.14 -16.40 7.41
CA TRP A 78 13.28 -15.24 6.53
C TRP A 78 14.18 -15.50 5.34
N LYS A 79 14.02 -16.69 4.76
CA LYS A 79 14.69 -17.05 3.51
C LYS A 79 13.66 -17.32 2.43
N ASN A 80 13.98 -16.94 1.20
CA ASN A 80 13.10 -17.18 0.06
C ASN A 80 13.23 -18.63 -0.44
N SER A 81 12.51 -18.96 -1.51
CA SER A 81 12.52 -20.32 -2.08
C SER A 81 13.90 -20.79 -2.55
N GLN A 82 14.81 -19.84 -2.81
CA GLN A 82 16.19 -20.15 -3.23
C GLN A 82 17.14 -20.16 -2.03
N LYS A 83 16.63 -20.16 -0.82
CA LYS A 83 17.40 -20.16 0.45
C LYS A 83 18.25 -18.91 0.65
N LYS A 84 17.92 -17.83 -0.06
CA LYS A 84 18.58 -16.53 0.10
C LYS A 84 17.78 -15.66 1.07
N ALA A 85 18.47 -14.76 1.76
CA ALA A 85 17.83 -13.83 2.69
C ALA A 85 16.75 -13.01 1.98
N VAL A 86 15.61 -12.84 2.62
CA VAL A 86 14.51 -12.03 2.09
C VAL A 86 14.92 -10.57 2.08
N LEU A 87 14.74 -9.91 0.92
CA LEU A 87 15.01 -8.48 0.78
C LEU A 87 14.01 -7.67 1.61
N ASN A 88 14.47 -6.57 2.15
CA ASN A 88 13.64 -5.63 2.91
C ASN A 88 13.03 -6.24 4.18
N ARG A 89 13.69 -7.25 4.75
CA ARG A 89 13.20 -7.91 5.96
C ARG A 89 12.90 -6.90 7.07
N ASP A 90 13.76 -5.89 7.23
CA ASP A 90 13.58 -4.84 8.24
C ASP A 90 12.21 -4.18 8.13
N LEU A 91 11.80 -3.84 6.91
CA LEU A 91 10.51 -3.18 6.67
C LEU A 91 9.35 -4.18 6.78
N TRP A 92 9.53 -5.42 6.34
CA TRP A 92 8.50 -6.44 6.49
C TRP A 92 8.20 -6.72 7.96
N GLU A 93 9.22 -6.82 8.78
CA GLU A 93 9.03 -7.02 10.22
C GLU A 93 8.33 -5.82 10.86
N GLU A 94 8.69 -4.61 10.43
CA GLU A 94 8.05 -3.39 10.92
C GLU A 94 6.58 -3.32 10.51
N LEU A 95 6.27 -3.70 9.26
CA LEU A 95 4.89 -3.74 8.79
C LEU A 95 4.07 -4.74 9.59
N LEU A 96 4.63 -5.91 9.89
CA LEU A 96 3.96 -6.88 10.76
C LEU A 96 3.66 -6.28 12.13
N ALA A 97 4.63 -5.59 12.71
CA ALA A 97 4.49 -5.02 14.05
C ALA A 97 3.38 -3.97 14.11
N VAL A 98 3.30 -3.08 13.11
CA VAL A 98 2.26 -2.05 13.10
C VAL A 98 0.89 -2.59 12.71
N SER A 99 0.85 -3.78 12.09
CA SER A 99 -0.40 -4.44 11.69
C SER A 99 -0.99 -5.30 12.81
N GLU A 100 -0.16 -5.64 13.79
CA GLU A 100 -0.57 -6.49 14.91
C GLU A 100 -1.72 -5.84 15.69
N ASN A 101 -2.73 -6.62 16.02
CA ASN A 101 -3.93 -6.16 16.76
C ASN A 101 -4.80 -5.18 15.99
N LYS A 102 -4.57 -5.04 14.67
CA LYS A 102 -5.43 -4.23 13.80
C LYS A 102 -6.21 -5.17 12.87
N ASP A 103 -7.45 -4.82 12.60
CA ASP A 103 -8.28 -5.53 11.63
C ASP A 103 -8.10 -4.86 10.28
N ILE A 104 -7.26 -5.43 9.43
CA ILE A 104 -6.89 -4.82 8.15
C ILE A 104 -7.33 -5.70 6.99
N GLU A 105 -8.11 -5.12 6.08
CA GLU A 105 -8.43 -5.75 4.81
C GLU A 105 -7.45 -5.19 3.75
N TRP A 106 -6.67 -6.08 3.15
CA TRP A 106 -5.67 -5.72 2.15
C TRP A 106 -6.21 -6.02 0.76
N ASN A 107 -6.37 -5.00 -0.07
CA ASN A 107 -6.92 -5.15 -1.41
C ASN A 107 -5.93 -4.69 -2.47
N TYR A 108 -5.55 -5.63 -3.35
CA TYR A 108 -4.79 -5.27 -4.53
C TYR A 108 -5.73 -4.68 -5.57
N VAL A 109 -5.37 -3.52 -6.11
CA VAL A 109 -6.16 -2.84 -7.13
C VAL A 109 -5.37 -2.79 -8.42
N ALA A 110 -5.81 -3.52 -9.43
CA ALA A 110 -5.15 -3.53 -10.73
C ALA A 110 -5.39 -2.19 -11.45
N GLY A 111 -4.39 -1.71 -12.15
CA GLY A 111 -4.56 -0.52 -12.98
C GLY A 111 -5.57 -0.75 -14.09
N HIS A 112 -6.14 0.33 -14.61
CA HIS A 112 -7.11 0.32 -15.69
C HIS A 112 -8.43 -0.38 -15.36
N SER A 113 -8.73 -0.51 -14.08
CA SER A 113 -10.02 -1.04 -13.61
C SER A 113 -11.03 0.09 -13.45
N GLU A 114 -12.31 -0.23 -13.69
CA GLU A 114 -13.38 0.74 -13.51
C GLU A 114 -13.86 0.86 -12.06
N ILE A 115 -13.29 0.07 -11.16
CA ILE A 115 -13.59 0.16 -9.73
C ILE A 115 -12.96 1.44 -9.17
N ALA A 116 -13.73 2.24 -8.46
CA ALA A 116 -13.32 3.57 -7.99
C ALA A 116 -11.98 3.59 -7.25
N GLY A 117 -11.72 2.62 -6.36
CA GLY A 117 -10.46 2.54 -5.65
C GLY A 117 -9.28 2.29 -6.57
N ASN A 118 -9.48 1.42 -7.57
CA ASN A 118 -8.44 1.11 -8.55
C ASN A 118 -8.11 2.33 -9.39
N GLU A 119 -9.14 3.06 -9.82
CA GLU A 119 -8.93 4.26 -10.65
C GLU A 119 -8.11 5.30 -9.91
N ARG A 120 -8.40 5.54 -8.62
CA ARG A 120 -7.68 6.54 -7.85
C ARG A 120 -6.22 6.10 -7.59
N CYS A 121 -6.00 4.83 -7.26
CA CYS A 121 -4.65 4.32 -7.08
C CYS A 121 -3.84 4.40 -8.37
N ASP A 122 -4.45 4.04 -9.50
CA ASP A 122 -3.80 4.12 -10.80
C ASP A 122 -3.47 5.57 -11.16
N GLU A 123 -4.37 6.51 -10.89
CA GLU A 123 -4.15 7.93 -11.12
C GLU A 123 -2.95 8.43 -10.31
N ILE A 124 -2.91 8.12 -9.03
CA ILE A 124 -1.79 8.51 -8.16
C ILE A 124 -0.48 7.95 -8.71
N ALA A 125 -0.45 6.65 -9.00
CA ALA A 125 0.76 5.98 -9.49
C ALA A 125 1.23 6.57 -10.81
N THR A 126 0.29 6.81 -11.74
CA THR A 126 0.59 7.33 -13.07
C THR A 126 1.14 8.76 -12.98
N GLN A 127 0.51 9.61 -12.18
CA GLN A 127 0.96 10.99 -12.02
C GLN A 127 2.35 11.06 -11.42
N PHE A 128 2.65 10.24 -10.41
CA PHE A 128 4.00 10.20 -9.86
C PHE A 128 5.01 9.69 -10.86
N ALA A 129 4.66 8.65 -11.62
CA ALA A 129 5.56 8.11 -12.64
C ALA A 129 5.88 9.13 -13.73
N ASP A 130 4.92 9.98 -14.07
CA ASP A 130 5.10 11.03 -15.08
C ASP A 130 5.81 12.28 -14.53
N GLY A 131 6.13 12.30 -13.25
CA GLY A 131 6.80 13.44 -12.63
C GLY A 131 5.89 14.60 -12.29
N GLU A 132 4.58 14.39 -12.33
CA GLU A 132 3.62 15.43 -11.99
C GLU A 132 3.51 15.60 -10.47
N LYS A 133 3.11 16.80 -10.05
CA LYS A 133 2.81 17.05 -8.65
C LYS A 133 1.44 16.46 -8.32
N VAL A 134 1.40 15.59 -7.33
CA VAL A 134 0.16 14.94 -6.91
C VAL A 134 -0.25 15.49 -5.56
N LYS A 135 -1.50 15.92 -5.47
CA LYS A 135 -2.06 16.34 -4.19
C LYS A 135 -2.72 15.14 -3.52
N LEU A 136 -2.06 14.61 -2.50
CA LEU A 136 -2.56 13.46 -1.76
C LEU A 136 -3.48 13.92 -0.63
N TYR A 137 -4.59 13.21 -0.46
CA TYR A 137 -5.54 13.51 0.60
C TYR A 137 -5.08 12.87 1.92
N HIS A 138 -5.22 13.59 3.01
CA HIS A 138 -5.01 13.06 4.35
C HIS A 138 -5.91 13.84 5.31
N GLY A 139 -6.98 13.23 5.77
CA GLY A 139 -7.92 13.92 6.63
C GLY A 139 -9.19 13.13 6.92
N PRO A 140 -10.24 13.82 7.37
CA PRO A 140 -11.50 13.18 7.73
C PRO A 140 -12.15 12.46 6.56
N LYS A 141 -12.73 11.29 6.84
CA LYS A 141 -13.43 10.50 5.83
C LYS A 141 -14.59 11.26 5.20
N GLY A 142 -15.31 12.02 6.00
CA GLY A 142 -16.48 12.78 5.53
C GLY A 142 -16.17 13.86 4.51
N LYS A 143 -14.91 14.27 4.41
CA LYS A 143 -14.49 15.30 3.45
C LYS A 143 -13.72 14.74 2.26
N TYR A 144 -13.58 13.41 2.18
CA TYR A 144 -12.85 12.78 1.10
C TYR A 144 -13.61 12.96 -0.23
N PRO A 145 -12.95 13.53 -1.27
CA PRO A 145 -13.65 13.87 -2.53
C PRO A 145 -14.06 12.66 -3.37
N PHE A 146 -13.39 11.51 -3.19
CA PHE A 146 -13.68 10.31 -3.98
C PHE A 146 -14.64 9.40 -3.23
N THR A 147 -15.87 9.89 -3.03
CA THR A 147 -16.85 9.24 -2.17
C THR A 147 -17.31 7.87 -2.67
N SER A 148 -17.20 7.60 -3.97
CA SER A 148 -17.61 6.29 -4.50
C SER A 148 -16.80 5.13 -3.94
N ILE A 149 -15.53 5.34 -3.60
CA ILE A 149 -14.69 4.31 -3.00
C ILE A 149 -15.18 3.95 -1.58
N LEU A 150 -15.79 4.89 -0.90
CA LEU A 150 -16.25 4.69 0.47
C LEU A 150 -17.49 3.80 0.56
N LYS A 151 -18.21 3.62 -0.53
CA LYS A 151 -19.39 2.75 -0.57
C LYS A 151 -19.02 1.29 -0.42
N ASP A 152 -17.81 0.92 -0.81
CA ASP A 152 -17.32 -0.45 -0.70
C ASP A 152 -16.97 -0.83 0.75
N VAL A 153 -17.01 0.13 1.66
CA VAL A 153 -16.63 -0.02 3.06
C VAL A 153 -17.85 -0.25 3.96
N LEU A 154 -19.03 -0.01 3.43
CA LEU A 154 -20.26 -0.08 4.22
C LEU A 154 -20.89 -1.46 4.21
#